data_6154ea64a3cc4f976de3509e2462fb74
#
_entry.id   6154ea64a3cc4f976de3509e2462fb74
#
_cell.length_a   1.000
_cell.length_b   1.000
_cell.length_c   1.000
_cell.angle_alpha   90.00
_cell.angle_beta   90.00
_cell.angle_gamma   90.00
#
_symmetry.space_group_name_H-M   'P 1'
#
loop_
_entity.id
_entity.type
_entity.pdbx_description
1 polymer ?
#
loop_
_entity_poly.entity_id
_entity_poly.type
_entity_poly.pdbx_seq_one_letter_code
_entity_poly.pdbx_strand_id
1 'polypeptide(L)'
;MGYMTFVKRIVANLFKPPVTSSYPLQPRTPLPIDRGHIVNQWEKCILCGACERACPSGAIRIDRKNRKWIINPYACVQCGACVEQCPMKCLVMEAMYTEPSTEKSEIVHMPPCLLYTSDAA
;
A
#
# COMPACT_ATOMS: atom_id res chain seq x y z
N MET A 1 -35.17 -27.14 -20.19
CA MET A 1 -35.07 -26.25 -19.01
C MET A 1 -36.44 -25.63 -18.79
N GLY A 2 -37.05 -25.92 -17.65
CA GLY A 2 -38.40 -25.46 -17.41
C GLY A 2 -38.46 -23.96 -17.06
N TYR A 3 -39.40 -23.26 -17.64
CA TYR A 3 -39.83 -21.90 -17.30
C TYR A 3 -39.93 -21.65 -15.80
N MET A 4 -40.33 -22.65 -15.02
CA MET A 4 -40.50 -22.60 -13.57
C MET A 4 -39.16 -22.45 -12.79
N THR A 5 -38.01 -22.84 -13.35
CA THR A 5 -36.72 -22.67 -12.70
C THR A 5 -36.27 -21.19 -12.67
N PHE A 6 -36.59 -20.45 -13.68
CA PHE A 6 -36.32 -19.03 -13.76
C PHE A 6 -37.14 -18.22 -12.75
N VAL A 7 -38.47 -18.52 -12.69
CA VAL A 7 -39.38 -17.89 -11.73
C VAL A 7 -38.96 -18.19 -10.28
N LYS A 8 -38.61 -19.41 -9.95
CA LYS A 8 -38.11 -19.78 -8.62
C LYS A 8 -36.86 -18.98 -8.24
N ARG A 9 -35.96 -18.77 -9.19
CA ARG A 9 -34.70 -18.01 -8.93
C ARG A 9 -34.99 -16.53 -8.70
N ILE A 10 -35.90 -15.92 -9.46
CA ILE A 10 -36.33 -14.54 -9.26
C ILE A 10 -36.94 -14.34 -7.88
N VAL A 11 -37.89 -15.18 -7.52
CA VAL A 11 -38.56 -15.12 -6.22
C VAL A 11 -37.59 -15.34 -5.07
N ALA A 12 -36.67 -16.31 -5.21
CA ALA A 12 -35.62 -16.53 -4.21
C ALA A 12 -34.69 -15.33 -4.04
N ASN A 13 -34.35 -14.64 -5.13
CA ASN A 13 -33.49 -13.46 -5.08
C ASN A 13 -34.18 -12.23 -4.45
N LEU A 14 -35.50 -12.15 -4.56
CA LEU A 14 -36.28 -11.07 -3.94
C LEU A 14 -36.18 -11.07 -2.40
N PHE A 15 -36.07 -12.26 -1.81
CA PHE A 15 -36.00 -12.43 -0.34
C PHE A 15 -34.57 -12.65 0.18
N LYS A 16 -33.56 -12.72 -0.68
CA LYS A 16 -32.17 -12.85 -0.24
C LYS A 16 -31.57 -11.48 0.09
N PRO A 17 -30.70 -11.41 1.12
CA PRO A 17 -29.94 -10.20 1.37
C PRO A 17 -29.00 -9.90 0.20
N PRO A 18 -28.60 -8.63 -0.02
CA PRO A 18 -27.68 -8.27 -1.07
C PRO A 18 -26.33 -8.98 -0.89
N VAL A 19 -25.72 -9.41 -2.01
CA VAL A 19 -24.41 -10.08 -2.02
C VAL A 19 -23.28 -9.08 -1.83
N THR A 20 -23.55 -7.81 -2.09
CA THR A 20 -22.58 -6.74 -1.96
C THR A 20 -22.36 -6.33 -0.51
N SER A 21 -21.12 -6.03 -0.15
CA SER A 21 -20.77 -5.48 1.16
C SER A 21 -20.92 -3.97 1.19
N SER A 22 -21.28 -3.42 2.35
CA SER A 22 -21.44 -1.97 2.56
C SER A 22 -20.09 -1.30 2.81
N TYR A 23 -19.13 -1.45 1.91
CA TYR A 23 -17.87 -0.71 1.98
C TYR A 23 -18.11 0.76 1.60
N PRO A 24 -17.56 1.77 2.30
CA PRO A 24 -16.59 1.72 3.41
C PRO A 24 -17.18 1.63 4.82
N LEU A 25 -18.51 1.59 4.98
CA LEU A 25 -19.15 1.57 6.31
C LEU A 25 -18.78 0.31 7.13
N GLN A 26 -18.64 -0.81 6.44
CA GLN A 26 -18.12 -2.05 7.01
C GLN A 26 -16.87 -2.44 6.25
N PRO A 27 -15.67 -2.05 6.73
CA PRO A 27 -14.43 -2.40 6.08
C PRO A 27 -14.23 -3.92 6.13
N ARG A 28 -13.75 -4.47 5.02
CA ARG A 28 -13.37 -5.87 4.95
C ARG A 28 -12.14 -6.11 5.85
N THR A 29 -12.13 -7.22 6.58
CA THR A 29 -10.91 -7.66 7.27
C THR A 29 -9.87 -8.07 6.23
N PRO A 30 -8.67 -7.45 6.24
CA PRO A 30 -7.63 -7.80 5.28
C PRO A 30 -7.12 -9.22 5.51
N LEU A 31 -6.83 -9.92 4.43
CA LEU A 31 -6.17 -11.22 4.46
C LEU A 31 -4.65 -11.03 4.57
N PRO A 32 -3.90 -12.00 5.15
CA PRO A 32 -2.45 -11.90 5.28
C PRO A 32 -1.70 -11.78 3.95
N ILE A 33 -2.33 -12.22 2.85
CA ILE A 33 -1.78 -12.16 1.49
C ILE A 33 -2.19 -10.89 0.72
N ASP A 34 -3.06 -10.07 1.30
CA ASP A 34 -3.50 -8.84 0.64
C ASP A 34 -2.33 -7.86 0.50
N ARG A 35 -2.27 -7.19 -0.63
CA ARG A 35 -1.28 -6.14 -0.91
C ARG A 35 -1.90 -4.79 -0.64
N GLY A 36 -1.38 -4.09 0.34
CA GLY A 36 -1.82 -2.75 0.71
C GLY A 36 -0.77 -1.71 0.38
N HIS A 37 -0.10 -1.16 1.38
CA HIS A 37 0.93 -0.14 1.20
C HIS A 37 2.29 -0.61 1.70
N ILE A 38 3.34 0.06 1.24
CA ILE A 38 4.72 -0.22 1.63
C ILE A 38 5.10 0.63 2.84
N VAL A 39 5.59 -0.03 3.88
CA VAL A 39 6.13 0.61 5.08
C VAL A 39 7.63 0.34 5.16
N ASN A 40 8.40 1.39 5.45
CA ASN A 40 9.84 1.29 5.64
C ASN A 40 10.17 1.25 7.13
N GLN A 41 10.82 0.17 7.57
CA GLN A 41 11.43 0.06 8.89
C GLN A 41 12.77 0.81 8.87
N TRP A 42 12.72 2.06 9.19
CA TRP A 42 13.80 3.01 9.04
C TRP A 42 15.09 2.63 9.74
N GLU A 43 14.99 1.98 10.90
CA GLU A 43 16.13 1.54 11.71
C GLU A 43 17.07 0.58 10.98
N LYS A 44 16.52 -0.20 10.05
CA LYS A 44 17.26 -1.21 9.27
C LYS A 44 17.69 -0.71 7.89
N CYS A 45 17.20 0.45 7.47
CA CYS A 45 17.42 0.94 6.12
C CYS A 45 18.82 1.55 5.97
N ILE A 46 19.59 1.02 5.01
CA ILE A 46 20.94 1.51 4.67
C ILE A 46 20.99 2.45 3.46
N LEU A 47 19.83 2.79 2.90
CA LEU A 47 19.72 3.67 1.72
C LEU A 47 20.52 3.16 0.49
N CYS A 48 20.56 1.85 0.28
CA CYS A 48 21.36 1.25 -0.80
C CYS A 48 20.83 1.55 -2.22
N GLY A 49 19.53 1.92 -2.35
CA GLY A 49 18.89 2.22 -3.63
C GLY A 49 18.36 1.02 -4.41
N ALA A 50 18.41 -0.18 -3.85
CA ALA A 50 17.88 -1.37 -4.51
C ALA A 50 16.38 -1.27 -4.77
N CYS A 51 15.61 -0.75 -3.81
CA CYS A 51 14.18 -0.55 -3.95
C CYS A 51 13.82 0.49 -5.01
N GLU A 52 14.60 1.57 -5.16
CA GLU A 52 14.41 2.57 -6.21
C GLU A 52 14.60 1.97 -7.60
N ARG A 53 15.66 1.16 -7.78
CA ARG A 53 15.93 0.49 -9.06
C ARG A 53 14.91 -0.60 -9.38
N ALA A 54 14.39 -1.28 -8.37
CA ALA A 54 13.41 -2.35 -8.54
C ALA A 54 11.99 -1.85 -8.83
N CYS A 55 11.68 -0.60 -8.49
CA CYS A 55 10.34 -0.06 -8.63
C CYS A 55 9.98 0.18 -10.11
N PRO A 56 8.99 -0.53 -10.68
CA PRO A 56 8.61 -0.37 -12.09
C PRO A 56 7.90 0.95 -12.39
N SER A 57 7.23 1.53 -11.39
CA SER A 57 6.49 2.79 -11.54
C SER A 57 7.29 4.03 -11.17
N GLY A 58 8.53 3.86 -10.64
CA GLY A 58 9.33 4.98 -10.15
C GLY A 58 8.74 5.69 -8.93
N ALA A 59 7.94 4.98 -8.13
CA ALA A 59 7.27 5.53 -6.96
C ALA A 59 8.24 5.81 -5.80
N ILE A 60 9.40 5.18 -5.79
CA ILE A 60 10.40 5.30 -4.72
C ILE A 60 11.59 6.10 -5.23
N ARG A 61 12.00 7.09 -4.43
CA ARG A 61 13.22 7.88 -4.65
C ARG A 61 14.08 7.89 -3.39
N ILE A 62 15.38 7.88 -3.58
CA ILE A 62 16.33 7.92 -2.47
C ILE A 62 17.26 9.11 -2.65
N ASP A 63 17.18 10.04 -1.73
CA ASP A 63 18.14 11.13 -1.62
C ASP A 63 19.23 10.75 -0.61
N ARG A 64 20.37 10.31 -1.13
CA ARG A 64 21.52 9.91 -0.30
C ARG A 64 22.19 11.09 0.39
N LYS A 65 22.14 12.27 -0.21
CA LYS A 65 22.75 13.49 0.36
C LYS A 65 22.06 13.91 1.64
N ASN A 66 20.73 13.94 1.59
CA ASN A 66 19.88 14.33 2.71
C ASN A 66 19.39 13.14 3.54
N ARG A 67 19.81 11.93 3.20
CA ARG A 67 19.38 10.68 3.84
C ARG A 67 17.86 10.59 3.93
N LYS A 68 17.17 10.82 2.83
CA LYS A 68 15.72 10.74 2.74
C LYS A 68 15.30 9.55 1.88
N TRP A 69 14.32 8.82 2.33
CA TRP A 69 13.60 7.83 1.57
C TRP A 69 12.20 8.37 1.29
N ILE A 70 11.86 8.49 0.03
CA ILE A 70 10.63 9.12 -0.43
C ILE A 70 9.83 8.11 -1.21
N ILE A 71 8.56 7.97 -0.88
CA ILE A 71 7.61 7.16 -1.64
C ILE A 71 6.38 7.97 -2.01
N ASN A 72 5.94 7.81 -3.25
CA ASN A 72 4.65 8.30 -3.70
C ASN A 72 3.64 7.13 -3.65
N PRO A 73 2.76 7.08 -2.65
CA PRO A 73 1.82 5.98 -2.50
C PRO A 73 0.81 5.89 -3.65
N TYR A 74 0.53 7.00 -4.32
CA TYR A 74 -0.41 7.06 -5.45
C TYR A 74 0.20 6.62 -6.79
N ALA A 75 1.51 6.57 -6.89
CA ALA A 75 2.23 5.99 -8.03
C ALA A 75 2.59 4.51 -7.82
N CYS A 76 2.53 4.04 -6.59
CA CYS A 76 2.85 2.66 -6.24
C CYS A 76 1.80 1.69 -6.78
N VAL A 77 2.24 0.69 -7.55
CA VAL A 77 1.36 -0.35 -8.11
C VAL A 77 1.28 -1.59 -7.21
N GLN A 78 1.84 -1.53 -6.01
CA GLN A 78 1.77 -2.60 -5.00
C GLN A 78 2.29 -3.96 -5.49
N CYS A 79 3.31 -3.95 -6.34
CA CYS A 79 3.86 -5.16 -6.93
C CYS A 79 4.73 -5.98 -5.96
N GLY A 80 5.28 -5.36 -4.90
CA GLY A 80 6.13 -6.01 -3.91
C GLY A 80 7.58 -6.23 -4.35
N ALA A 81 7.99 -5.78 -5.53
CA ALA A 81 9.35 -5.96 -6.03
C ALA A 81 10.41 -5.31 -5.13
N CYS A 82 10.11 -4.13 -4.57
CA CYS A 82 11.00 -3.44 -3.63
C CYS A 82 11.22 -4.21 -2.33
N VAL A 83 10.19 -4.90 -1.84
CA VAL A 83 10.27 -5.75 -0.64
C VAL A 83 11.19 -6.95 -0.87
N GLU A 84 11.06 -7.59 -2.02
CA GLU A 84 11.87 -8.75 -2.40
C GLU A 84 13.34 -8.38 -2.65
N GLN A 85 13.57 -7.23 -3.27
CA GLN A 85 14.92 -6.76 -3.62
C GLN A 85 15.68 -6.11 -2.46
N CYS A 86 15.02 -5.83 -1.35
CA CYS A 86 15.67 -5.21 -0.20
C CYS A 86 16.61 -6.18 0.51
N PRO A 87 17.95 -5.94 0.54
CA PRO A 87 18.89 -6.85 1.18
C PRO A 87 18.75 -6.88 2.71
N MET A 88 18.30 -5.76 3.29
CA MET A 88 18.11 -5.64 4.74
C MET A 88 16.69 -5.99 5.19
N LYS A 89 15.80 -6.30 4.25
CA LYS A 89 14.38 -6.60 4.50
C LYS A 89 13.69 -5.56 5.40
N CYS A 90 14.03 -4.30 5.18
CA CYS A 90 13.45 -3.18 5.93
C CYS A 90 12.08 -2.73 5.39
N LEU A 91 11.74 -3.14 4.17
CA LEU A 91 10.44 -2.84 3.56
C LEU A 91 9.45 -3.95 3.86
N VAL A 92 8.27 -3.57 4.31
CA VAL A 92 7.17 -4.49 4.61
C VAL A 92 5.94 -4.05 3.84
N MET A 93 5.24 -5.01 3.28
CA MET A 93 3.93 -4.80 2.65
C MET A 93 2.84 -5.00 3.72
N GLU A 94 2.15 -3.95 4.09
CA GLU A 94 0.98 -4.05 4.95
C GLU A 94 -0.28 -4.30 4.13
N ALA A 95 -1.24 -5.03 4.71
CA ALA A 95 -2.47 -5.39 4.03
C ALA A 95 -3.48 -4.24 3.92
N MET A 96 -3.31 -3.19 4.72
CA MET A 96 -4.17 -2.00 4.68
C MET A 96 -3.77 -1.07 3.53
N TYR A 97 -4.76 -0.49 2.87
CA TYR A 97 -4.54 0.49 1.82
C TYR A 97 -4.19 1.86 2.38
N THR A 98 -3.49 2.65 1.56
CA THR A 98 -3.29 4.07 1.85
C THR A 98 -4.63 4.80 1.86
N GLU A 99 -4.82 5.73 2.79
CA GLU A 99 -6.04 6.53 2.85
C GLU A 99 -6.22 7.35 1.56
N PRO A 100 -7.45 7.41 1.05
CA PRO A 100 -7.74 8.23 -0.13
C PRO A 100 -7.56 9.71 0.20
N SER A 101 -6.93 10.44 -0.71
CA SER A 101 -6.70 11.87 -0.58
C SER A 101 -7.03 12.57 -1.89
N THR A 102 -7.46 13.81 -1.81
CA THR A 102 -7.67 14.67 -2.98
C THR A 102 -6.37 15.23 -3.54
N GLU A 103 -5.33 15.28 -2.71
CA GLU A 103 -4.00 15.75 -3.10
C GLU A 103 -2.99 14.59 -3.11
N LYS A 104 -2.16 14.55 -4.14
CA LYS A 104 -1.08 13.56 -4.26
C LYS A 104 0.12 14.03 -3.45
N SER A 105 0.23 13.56 -2.22
CA SER A 105 1.39 13.85 -1.36
C SER A 105 2.40 12.72 -1.39
N GLU A 106 3.68 13.07 -1.35
CA GLU A 106 4.77 12.12 -1.16
C GLU A 106 5.03 11.92 0.34
N ILE A 107 5.28 10.70 0.73
CA ILE A 107 5.66 10.36 2.11
C ILE A 107 7.18 10.36 2.18
N VAL A 108 7.73 11.21 3.04
CA VAL A 108 9.16 11.34 3.25
C VAL A 108 9.53 10.75 4.61
N HIS A 109 10.37 9.74 4.59
CA HIS A 109 10.96 9.16 5.80
C HIS A 109 12.39 9.67 5.98
N MET A 110 12.68 10.22 7.15
CA MET A 110 14.01 10.65 7.56
C MET A 110 14.44 9.88 8.81
N PRO A 111 15.73 9.57 8.97
CA PRO A 111 16.20 8.97 10.22
C PRO A 111 16.02 9.95 11.39
N PRO A 112 15.67 9.44 12.57
CA PRO A 112 15.42 10.27 13.73
C PRO A 112 16.64 11.12 14.15
N CYS A 113 17.84 10.68 13.80
CA CYS A 113 19.07 11.42 14.08
C CYS A 113 19.27 12.69 13.24
N LEU A 114 18.52 12.86 12.13
CA LEU A 114 18.61 14.07 11.30
C LEU A 114 17.55 15.12 11.64
N LEU A 115 16.55 14.80 12.44
CA LEU A 115 15.62 15.78 12.98
C LEU A 115 16.31 16.81 13.88
N TYR A 116 17.48 16.44 14.45
CA TYR A 116 18.29 17.34 15.29
C TYR A 116 19.19 18.29 14.49
N THR A 117 19.52 17.99 13.25
CA THR A 117 20.44 18.79 12.45
C THR A 117 19.75 19.81 11.54
N SER A 118 18.44 19.68 11.32
CA SER A 118 17.68 20.68 10.54
C SER A 118 17.37 21.95 11.33
N ASP A 119 17.43 21.91 12.66
CA ASP A 119 17.25 23.09 13.52
C ASP A 119 18.57 23.84 13.82
N ALA A 120 19.70 23.32 13.36
CA ALA A 120 21.04 23.91 13.59
C ALA A 120 21.62 24.67 12.38
N ALA A 121 20.76 24.93 11.38
CA ALA A 121 21.18 25.72 10.22
C ALA A 121 20.61 27.13 10.24
#